data_436bde4312450ebf91df1fe44d8c3876
#
_entry.id   436bde4312450ebf91df1fe44d8c3876
#
_cell.length_a   1.000
_cell.length_b   1.000
_cell.length_c   1.000
_cell.angle_alpha   90.00
_cell.angle_beta   90.00
_cell.angle_gamma   90.00
#
_symmetry.space_group_name_H-M   'P 1'
#
loop_
_entity.id
_entity.type
_entity.pdbx_description
1 polymer ?
#
loop_
_entity_poly.entity_id
_entity_poly.type
_entity_poly.pdbx_seq_one_letter_code
_entity_poly.pdbx_strand_id
1 'polypeptide(L)'
;MNHTHKTNWRSLSFAAIICCCSTIAACHREVTREPASLPNISVIDDHGRPVSLSSLKGKVVLLDFIHIGCPGVCATLVSKFGEVADSLKPELGSRVVLLSVTNDPEHDRPEQLLALARSSDADLDGWLFVTGKPDDVDRVIKAFGVNNERMPDGSPAHITQVFLLGTDGQKKREYRGMLMKPQAVVSQIRDAMTQVQGGAS
;
A
#
# COMPACT_ATOMS: atom_id res chain seq x y z
N MET A 1 -66.72 -24.38 63.59
CA MET A 1 -65.81 -24.91 64.64
C MET A 1 -64.41 -24.76 64.17
N ASN A 2 -63.67 -23.96 64.97
CA ASN A 2 -62.27 -23.59 64.80
C ASN A 2 -61.33 -24.76 64.71
N HIS A 3 -60.29 -24.59 63.90
CA HIS A 3 -58.95 -24.88 64.40
C HIS A 3 -57.91 -24.14 63.53
N THR A 4 -57.32 -23.16 64.22
CA THR A 4 -56.08 -22.46 63.80
C THR A 4 -54.90 -23.37 63.93
N HIS A 5 -54.06 -23.53 62.88
CA HIS A 5 -52.70 -24.03 63.01
C HIS A 5 -51.69 -22.96 62.59
N LYS A 6 -51.05 -22.41 63.61
CA LYS A 6 -49.83 -21.60 63.49
C LYS A 6 -48.69 -22.52 63.10
N THR A 7 -48.02 -22.33 61.98
CA THR A 7 -46.76 -22.95 61.70
C THR A 7 -45.67 -21.92 61.69
N ASN A 8 -44.72 -22.13 62.55
CA ASN A 8 -43.47 -21.40 62.78
C ASN A 8 -42.61 -21.38 61.53
N TRP A 9 -42.22 -20.18 61.12
CA TRP A 9 -41.17 -20.00 60.13
C TRP A 9 -39.87 -19.72 60.87
N ARG A 10 -39.04 -20.74 61.00
CA ARG A 10 -37.65 -20.59 61.45
C ARG A 10 -36.72 -20.91 60.31
N SER A 11 -35.96 -19.86 59.95
CA SER A 11 -34.58 -19.90 59.43
C SER A 11 -34.29 -20.91 58.30
N LEU A 12 -34.27 -20.42 57.08
CA LEU A 12 -33.49 -21.00 55.99
C LEU A 12 -32.33 -20.06 55.68
N SER A 13 -31.15 -20.59 55.89
CA SER A 13 -29.84 -19.98 55.69
C SER A 13 -29.68 -19.56 54.22
N PHE A 14 -29.34 -18.29 54.02
CA PHE A 14 -28.84 -17.80 52.74
C PHE A 14 -27.51 -18.45 52.42
N ALA A 15 -27.50 -19.48 51.59
CA ALA A 15 -26.31 -19.95 50.93
C ALA A 15 -25.96 -18.95 49.83
N ALA A 16 -24.90 -18.17 50.06
CA ALA A 16 -24.34 -17.27 49.07
C ALA A 16 -23.79 -18.08 47.90
N ILE A 17 -24.50 -18.03 46.79
CA ILE A 17 -23.98 -18.50 45.49
C ILE A 17 -22.97 -17.44 45.02
N ILE A 18 -21.70 -17.70 45.28
CA ILE A 18 -20.60 -16.96 44.67
C ILE A 18 -20.59 -17.33 43.21
N CYS A 19 -21.24 -16.49 42.37
CA CYS A 19 -21.15 -16.56 40.93
C CYS A 19 -19.73 -16.17 40.53
N CYS A 20 -18.90 -17.17 40.28
CA CYS A 20 -17.56 -17.02 39.72
C CYS A 20 -17.67 -16.51 38.30
N CYS A 21 -17.83 -15.20 38.13
CA CYS A 21 -17.68 -14.55 36.84
C CYS A 21 -16.23 -14.66 36.40
N SER A 22 -15.88 -15.80 35.80
CA SER A 22 -14.66 -15.94 35.05
C SER A 22 -14.73 -14.96 33.87
N THR A 23 -14.15 -13.79 34.04
CA THR A 23 -13.92 -12.84 32.96
C THR A 23 -12.94 -13.49 31.98
N ILE A 24 -13.47 -14.09 30.94
CA ILE A 24 -12.72 -14.43 29.75
C ILE A 24 -12.34 -13.08 29.14
N ALA A 25 -11.18 -12.56 29.56
CA ALA A 25 -10.52 -11.50 28.83
C ALA A 25 -10.14 -12.09 27.47
N ALA A 26 -11.06 -11.93 26.51
CA ALA A 26 -10.76 -12.18 25.12
C ALA A 26 -9.63 -11.20 24.77
N CYS A 27 -8.39 -11.73 24.73
CA CYS A 27 -7.28 -11.03 24.11
C CYS A 27 -7.66 -10.80 22.64
N HIS A 28 -8.32 -9.70 22.38
CA HIS A 28 -8.35 -9.10 21.07
C HIS A 28 -6.91 -8.68 20.78
N ARG A 29 -6.16 -9.59 20.18
CA ARG A 29 -4.89 -9.26 19.57
C ARG A 29 -5.26 -8.33 18.41
N GLU A 30 -5.26 -7.03 18.66
CA GLU A 30 -5.25 -6.05 17.59
C GLU A 30 -4.05 -6.42 16.73
N VAL A 31 -4.34 -6.95 15.56
CA VAL A 31 -3.34 -7.12 14.51
C VAL A 31 -3.04 -5.68 14.06
N THR A 32 -2.11 -5.05 14.76
CA THR A 32 -1.52 -3.79 14.31
C THR A 32 -0.85 -4.13 12.98
N ARG A 33 -1.60 -3.87 11.90
CA ARG A 33 -1.07 -3.98 10.55
C ARG A 33 0.02 -2.92 10.47
N GLU A 34 1.28 -3.35 10.41
CA GLU A 34 2.37 -2.41 10.19
C GLU A 34 2.04 -1.54 8.97
N PRO A 35 2.32 -0.24 9.02
CA PRO A 35 2.04 0.63 7.89
C PRO A 35 2.79 0.11 6.67
N ALA A 36 2.09 0.05 5.53
CA ALA A 36 2.69 -0.38 4.28
C ALA A 36 3.96 0.42 4.00
N SER A 37 5.03 -0.27 3.66
CA SER A 37 6.35 0.34 3.41
C SER A 37 7.07 -0.36 2.27
N LEU A 38 8.06 0.32 1.69
CA LEU A 38 8.94 -0.30 0.70
C LEU A 38 9.68 -1.49 1.32
N PRO A 39 9.46 -2.70 0.81
CA PRO A 39 10.16 -3.88 1.31
C PRO A 39 11.63 -3.86 0.88
N ASN A 40 12.47 -4.59 1.61
CA ASN A 40 13.86 -4.80 1.21
C ASN A 40 13.92 -5.92 0.14
N ILE A 41 13.53 -5.58 -1.06
CA ILE A 41 13.48 -6.46 -2.23
C ILE A 41 14.26 -5.81 -3.37
N SER A 42 15.00 -6.64 -4.12
CA SER A 42 15.65 -6.21 -5.35
C SER A 42 14.76 -6.55 -6.55
N VAL A 43 14.53 -5.55 -7.38
CA VAL A 43 13.79 -5.64 -8.65
C VAL A 43 14.71 -5.26 -9.80
N ILE A 44 14.24 -5.31 -11.04
CA ILE A 44 14.98 -4.92 -12.23
C ILE A 44 14.23 -3.76 -12.87
N ASP A 45 14.91 -2.66 -13.18
CA ASP A 45 14.30 -1.55 -13.90
C ASP A 45 14.17 -1.85 -15.41
N ASP A 46 13.49 -0.96 -16.10
CA ASP A 46 13.25 -1.01 -17.54
C ASP A 46 14.54 -0.90 -18.40
N HIS A 47 15.65 -0.44 -17.80
CA HIS A 47 16.98 -0.45 -18.42
C HIS A 47 17.80 -1.72 -18.08
N GLY A 48 17.19 -2.71 -17.40
CA GLY A 48 17.85 -3.96 -17.01
C GLY A 48 18.76 -3.84 -15.80
N ARG A 49 18.71 -2.74 -15.04
CA ARG A 49 19.57 -2.50 -13.88
C ARG A 49 18.91 -3.02 -12.60
N PRO A 50 19.65 -3.65 -11.70
CA PRO A 50 19.10 -4.05 -10.41
C PRO A 50 18.83 -2.82 -9.53
N VAL A 51 17.63 -2.75 -8.94
CA VAL A 51 17.18 -1.69 -8.04
C VAL A 51 16.75 -2.31 -6.72
N SER A 52 17.40 -1.93 -5.62
CA SER A 52 16.88 -2.25 -4.29
C SER A 52 15.80 -1.24 -3.92
N LEU A 53 14.58 -1.69 -3.64
CA LEU A 53 13.49 -0.77 -3.26
C LEU A 53 13.79 -0.03 -1.95
N SER A 54 14.56 -0.64 -1.04
CA SER A 54 15.00 0.03 0.18
C SER A 54 15.95 1.20 -0.05
N SER A 55 16.64 1.26 -1.20
CA SER A 55 17.52 2.39 -1.56
C SER A 55 16.74 3.66 -1.92
N LEU A 56 15.44 3.56 -2.12
CA LEU A 56 14.56 4.71 -2.37
C LEU A 56 14.22 5.47 -1.08
N LYS A 57 14.57 4.95 0.10
CA LYS A 57 14.47 5.70 1.36
C LYS A 57 15.29 6.97 1.29
N GLY A 58 14.79 8.03 1.88
CA GLY A 58 15.32 9.38 1.75
C GLY A 58 14.63 10.20 0.66
N LYS A 59 13.91 9.54 -0.26
CA LYS A 59 13.12 10.19 -1.29
C LYS A 59 11.61 9.98 -1.03
N VAL A 60 10.79 10.91 -1.48
CA VAL A 60 9.34 10.71 -1.56
C VAL A 60 9.06 9.84 -2.77
N VAL A 61 8.24 8.80 -2.60
CA VAL A 61 7.92 7.86 -3.69
C VAL A 61 6.42 7.91 -3.98
N LEU A 62 6.06 8.11 -5.24
CA LEU A 62 4.71 7.87 -5.73
C LEU A 62 4.72 6.54 -6.48
N LEU A 63 3.96 5.56 -5.98
CA LEU A 63 3.96 4.18 -6.48
C LEU A 63 2.62 3.82 -7.06
N ASP A 64 2.63 3.16 -8.22
CA ASP A 64 1.49 2.46 -8.80
C ASP A 64 1.86 1.04 -9.26
N PHE A 65 0.83 0.29 -9.64
CA PHE A 65 0.97 -1.04 -10.24
C PHE A 65 0.40 -1.03 -11.64
N ILE A 66 1.15 -1.59 -12.60
CA ILE A 66 0.78 -1.60 -14.01
C ILE A 66 0.96 -3.00 -14.61
N HIS A 67 0.44 -3.22 -15.80
CA HIS A 67 0.87 -4.27 -16.72
C HIS A 67 0.69 -3.81 -18.18
N ILE A 68 1.54 -4.30 -19.07
CA ILE A 68 1.60 -3.83 -20.46
C ILE A 68 0.33 -4.19 -21.23
N GLY A 69 -0.28 -5.33 -20.94
CA GLY A 69 -1.54 -5.78 -21.56
C GLY A 69 -2.81 -4.99 -21.17
N CYS A 70 -2.67 -3.86 -20.46
CA CYS A 70 -3.78 -3.05 -19.95
C CYS A 70 -4.04 -1.79 -20.82
N PRO A 71 -4.91 -1.83 -21.81
CA PRO A 71 -5.03 -0.75 -22.81
C PRO A 71 -5.77 0.51 -22.33
N GLY A 72 -6.37 0.49 -21.16
CA GLY A 72 -7.23 1.61 -20.68
C GLY A 72 -6.78 2.19 -19.37
N VAL A 73 -6.89 1.42 -18.30
CA VAL A 73 -6.64 1.89 -16.91
C VAL A 73 -5.19 2.28 -16.73
N CYS A 74 -4.25 1.42 -17.12
CA CYS A 74 -2.81 1.69 -16.95
C CYS A 74 -2.36 2.88 -17.79
N ALA A 75 -2.80 3.00 -19.04
CA ALA A 75 -2.50 4.16 -19.86
C ALA A 75 -2.97 5.48 -19.22
N THR A 76 -4.16 5.48 -18.61
CA THR A 76 -4.66 6.64 -17.87
C THR A 76 -3.80 6.95 -16.65
N LEU A 77 -3.36 5.93 -15.89
CA LEU A 77 -2.48 6.13 -14.73
C LEU A 77 -1.12 6.67 -15.16
N VAL A 78 -0.50 6.10 -16.19
CA VAL A 78 0.76 6.59 -16.76
C VAL A 78 0.64 8.04 -17.20
N SER A 79 -0.45 8.43 -17.89
CA SER A 79 -0.69 9.83 -18.26
C SER A 79 -0.76 10.75 -17.03
N LYS A 80 -1.47 10.36 -15.97
CA LYS A 80 -1.55 11.15 -14.72
C LYS A 80 -0.20 11.26 -14.01
N PHE A 81 0.60 10.20 -14.04
CA PHE A 81 1.97 10.23 -13.52
C PHE A 81 2.85 11.15 -14.35
N GLY A 82 2.67 11.20 -15.67
CA GLY A 82 3.34 12.16 -16.55
C GLY A 82 3.07 13.61 -16.16
N GLU A 83 1.80 13.98 -15.87
CA GLU A 83 1.46 15.31 -15.36
C GLU A 83 2.14 15.61 -14.01
N VAL A 84 2.28 14.61 -13.14
CA VAL A 84 3.02 14.74 -11.87
C VAL A 84 4.51 14.91 -12.15
N ALA A 85 5.10 14.10 -13.03
CA ALA A 85 6.50 14.18 -13.42
C ALA A 85 6.85 15.57 -13.98
N ASP A 86 6.05 16.08 -14.90
CA ASP A 86 6.23 17.41 -15.49
C ASP A 86 6.24 18.53 -14.46
N SER A 87 5.35 18.43 -13.45
CA SER A 87 5.25 19.41 -12.37
C SER A 87 6.41 19.33 -11.36
N LEU A 88 7.13 18.22 -11.32
CA LEU A 88 8.20 17.91 -10.35
C LEU A 88 9.56 17.69 -11.01
N LYS A 89 9.73 18.10 -12.27
CA LYS A 89 11.00 17.94 -13.02
C LYS A 89 12.26 18.31 -12.23
N PRO A 90 12.29 19.43 -11.48
CA PRO A 90 13.50 19.80 -10.72
C PRO A 90 13.83 18.85 -9.57
N GLU A 91 12.82 18.18 -8.99
CA GLU A 91 12.95 17.28 -7.85
C GLU A 91 13.01 15.81 -8.25
N LEU A 92 12.60 15.49 -9.48
CA LEU A 92 12.51 14.12 -9.99
C LEU A 92 13.90 13.47 -10.02
N GLY A 93 13.97 12.22 -9.58
CA GLY A 93 15.21 11.46 -9.45
C GLY A 93 16.06 11.84 -8.23
N SER A 94 16.06 13.10 -7.82
CA SER A 94 16.85 13.58 -6.67
C SER A 94 16.12 13.46 -5.33
N ARG A 95 14.92 13.98 -5.23
CA ARG A 95 14.09 14.03 -4.01
C ARG A 95 12.78 13.25 -4.14
N VAL A 96 12.31 13.05 -5.36
CA VAL A 96 11.07 12.35 -5.70
C VAL A 96 11.38 11.24 -6.69
N VAL A 97 10.73 10.10 -6.52
CA VAL A 97 10.74 8.98 -7.48
C VAL A 97 9.31 8.59 -7.80
N LEU A 98 9.03 8.43 -9.07
CA LEU A 98 7.84 7.72 -9.54
C LEU A 98 8.22 6.26 -9.75
N LEU A 99 7.42 5.34 -9.22
CA LEU A 99 7.71 3.91 -9.23
C LEU A 99 6.50 3.14 -9.74
N SER A 100 6.60 2.65 -10.98
CA SER A 100 5.59 1.81 -11.60
C SER A 100 6.05 0.35 -11.56
N VAL A 101 5.40 -0.45 -10.73
CA VAL A 101 5.73 -1.88 -10.55
C VAL A 101 4.81 -2.70 -11.42
N THR A 102 5.36 -3.59 -12.26
CA THR A 102 4.51 -4.52 -12.99
C THR A 102 3.80 -5.48 -12.05
N ASN A 103 2.55 -5.82 -12.33
CA ASN A 103 1.86 -6.93 -11.69
C ASN A 103 1.74 -8.18 -12.58
N ASP A 104 2.44 -8.16 -13.74
CA ASP A 104 2.58 -9.30 -14.65
C ASP A 104 4.04 -9.62 -15.02
N PRO A 105 4.90 -9.92 -14.02
CA PRO A 105 6.33 -10.09 -14.24
C PRO A 105 6.70 -11.28 -15.14
N GLU A 106 5.78 -12.20 -15.36
CA GLU A 106 5.99 -13.32 -16.28
C GLU A 106 6.00 -12.89 -17.75
N HIS A 107 5.28 -11.81 -18.09
CA HIS A 107 5.14 -11.30 -19.44
C HIS A 107 5.82 -9.94 -19.64
N ASP A 108 5.87 -9.11 -18.60
CA ASP A 108 6.42 -7.76 -18.66
C ASP A 108 7.93 -7.76 -18.38
N ARG A 109 8.72 -7.84 -19.44
CA ARG A 109 10.19 -7.80 -19.37
C ARG A 109 10.70 -6.36 -19.40
N PRO A 110 11.95 -6.11 -18.95
CA PRO A 110 12.55 -4.77 -18.96
C PRO A 110 12.42 -4.05 -20.31
N GLU A 111 12.72 -4.73 -21.41
CA GLU A 111 12.69 -4.13 -22.74
C GLU A 111 11.27 -3.67 -23.16
N GLN A 112 10.25 -4.41 -22.71
CA GLN A 112 8.85 -4.09 -23.00
C GLN A 112 8.38 -2.92 -22.10
N LEU A 113 8.82 -2.88 -20.84
CA LEU A 113 8.57 -1.75 -19.93
C LEU A 113 9.24 -0.47 -20.47
N LEU A 114 10.48 -0.56 -20.98
CA LEU A 114 11.16 0.56 -21.61
C LEU A 114 10.42 1.03 -22.88
N ALA A 115 9.90 0.11 -23.67
CA ALA A 115 9.09 0.47 -24.83
C ALA A 115 7.80 1.20 -24.42
N LEU A 116 7.13 0.77 -23.35
CA LEU A 116 5.99 1.45 -22.76
C LEU A 116 6.37 2.85 -22.27
N ALA A 117 7.45 2.97 -21.50
CA ALA A 117 7.93 4.25 -20.97
C ALA A 117 8.19 5.25 -22.11
N ARG A 118 8.89 4.85 -23.15
CA ARG A 118 9.19 5.68 -24.32
C ARG A 118 7.95 6.09 -25.11
N SER A 119 7.03 5.17 -25.33
CA SER A 119 5.80 5.47 -26.06
C SER A 119 4.84 6.40 -25.30
N SER A 120 5.08 6.59 -23.99
CA SER A 120 4.29 7.40 -23.10
C SER A 120 5.01 8.66 -22.62
N ASP A 121 6.16 9.02 -23.21
CA ASP A 121 7.04 10.10 -22.79
C ASP A 121 7.44 10.00 -21.31
N ALA A 122 7.55 8.78 -20.78
CA ALA A 122 7.82 8.44 -19.39
C ALA A 122 9.24 7.89 -19.15
N ASP A 123 10.09 7.82 -20.19
CA ASP A 123 11.52 7.45 -20.06
C ASP A 123 12.28 8.67 -19.49
N LEU A 124 12.11 8.91 -18.18
CA LEU A 124 12.61 10.05 -17.45
C LEU A 124 13.46 9.62 -16.26
N ASP A 125 14.56 10.33 -16.02
CA ASP A 125 15.34 10.14 -14.80
C ASP A 125 14.46 10.35 -13.56
N GLY A 126 14.36 9.30 -12.72
CA GLY A 126 13.54 9.33 -11.52
C GLY A 126 12.10 8.78 -11.69
N TRP A 127 11.73 8.33 -12.87
CA TRP A 127 10.56 7.48 -13.06
C TRP A 127 11.04 6.07 -13.43
N LEU A 128 10.83 5.11 -12.53
CA LEU A 128 11.27 3.73 -12.65
C LEU A 128 10.08 2.84 -13.01
N PHE A 129 10.17 2.12 -14.09
CA PHE A 129 9.32 0.99 -14.40
C PHE A 129 10.07 -0.28 -14.01
N VAL A 130 9.50 -1.08 -13.11
CA VAL A 130 10.23 -2.22 -12.56
C VAL A 130 9.48 -3.53 -12.70
N THR A 131 10.26 -4.59 -12.90
CA THR A 131 9.84 -5.99 -12.92
C THR A 131 10.78 -6.82 -12.04
N GLY A 132 10.56 -8.13 -11.94
CA GLY A 132 11.42 -9.00 -11.16
C GLY A 132 10.94 -10.44 -11.18
N LYS A 133 11.44 -11.24 -10.24
CA LYS A 133 10.90 -12.59 -10.06
C LYS A 133 9.43 -12.49 -9.59
N PRO A 134 8.53 -13.38 -10.05
CA PRO A 134 7.11 -13.34 -9.67
C PRO A 134 6.89 -13.27 -8.16
N ASP A 135 7.60 -14.09 -7.38
CA ASP A 135 7.47 -14.09 -5.92
C ASP A 135 7.92 -12.76 -5.28
N ASP A 136 8.93 -12.10 -5.86
CA ASP A 136 9.43 -10.83 -5.36
C ASP A 136 8.44 -9.71 -5.64
N VAL A 137 7.90 -9.65 -6.86
CA VAL A 137 6.86 -8.70 -7.26
C VAL A 137 5.59 -8.90 -6.42
N ASP A 138 5.18 -10.13 -6.21
CA ASP A 138 4.00 -10.46 -5.41
C ASP A 138 4.17 -10.03 -3.94
N ARG A 139 5.39 -10.16 -3.38
CA ARG A 139 5.71 -9.63 -2.05
C ARG A 139 5.64 -8.11 -2.00
N VAL A 140 6.07 -7.41 -3.06
CA VAL A 140 5.93 -5.95 -3.16
C VAL A 140 4.45 -5.57 -3.14
N ILE A 141 3.62 -6.19 -3.97
CA ILE A 141 2.18 -5.91 -4.06
C ILE A 141 1.50 -6.14 -2.70
N LYS A 142 1.79 -7.28 -2.06
CA LYS A 142 1.24 -7.63 -0.74
C LYS A 142 1.68 -6.69 0.37
N ALA A 143 2.88 -6.13 0.31
CA ALA A 143 3.35 -5.15 1.29
C ALA A 143 2.48 -3.90 1.34
N PHE A 144 1.77 -3.58 0.24
CA PHE A 144 0.82 -2.49 0.17
C PHE A 144 -0.64 -2.90 0.46
N GLY A 145 -0.85 -4.15 0.85
CA GLY A 145 -2.19 -4.67 1.18
C GLY A 145 -3.07 -4.92 -0.03
N VAL A 146 -2.46 -5.05 -1.20
CA VAL A 146 -3.13 -5.35 -2.47
C VAL A 146 -2.94 -6.83 -2.80
N ASN A 147 -3.92 -7.43 -3.46
CA ASN A 147 -3.83 -8.78 -4.00
C ASN A 147 -3.58 -8.72 -5.50
N ASN A 148 -2.65 -9.55 -5.96
CA ASN A 148 -2.42 -9.75 -7.39
C ASN A 148 -3.32 -10.89 -7.89
N GLU A 149 -4.58 -10.55 -8.13
CA GLU A 149 -5.57 -11.51 -8.62
C GLU A 149 -5.43 -11.72 -10.13
N ARG A 150 -5.78 -12.92 -10.60
CA ARG A 150 -5.89 -13.22 -12.03
C ARG A 150 -7.35 -13.24 -12.45
N MET A 151 -7.61 -12.67 -13.62
CA MET A 151 -8.90 -12.73 -14.27
C MET A 151 -9.15 -14.14 -14.85
N PRO A 152 -10.41 -14.51 -15.19
CA PRO A 152 -10.71 -15.83 -15.74
C PRO A 152 -9.94 -16.17 -17.05
N ASP A 153 -9.49 -15.16 -17.80
CA ASP A 153 -8.67 -15.30 -19.00
C ASP A 153 -7.16 -15.43 -18.71
N GLY A 154 -6.78 -15.43 -17.43
CA GLY A 154 -5.39 -15.52 -16.99
C GLY A 154 -4.65 -14.19 -16.91
N SER A 155 -5.23 -13.09 -17.41
CA SER A 155 -4.64 -11.75 -17.28
C SER A 155 -4.63 -11.28 -15.84
N PRO A 156 -3.69 -10.40 -15.42
CA PRO A 156 -3.73 -9.81 -14.09
C PRO A 156 -4.91 -8.84 -13.95
N ALA A 157 -5.50 -8.80 -12.76
CA ALA A 157 -6.51 -7.80 -12.44
C ALA A 157 -5.89 -6.39 -12.40
N HIS A 158 -6.69 -5.38 -12.74
CA HIS A 158 -6.24 -3.99 -12.70
C HIS A 158 -6.11 -3.51 -11.25
N ILE A 159 -4.91 -3.19 -10.84
CA ILE A 159 -4.65 -2.52 -9.57
C ILE A 159 -4.73 -1.00 -9.81
N THR A 160 -5.71 -0.36 -9.21
CA THR A 160 -5.96 1.08 -9.42
C THR A 160 -5.53 1.93 -8.23
N GLN A 161 -4.95 1.32 -7.21
CA GLN A 161 -4.42 2.03 -6.05
C GLN A 161 -3.09 2.68 -6.41
N VAL A 162 -2.92 3.92 -5.95
CA VAL A 162 -1.67 4.68 -6.01
C VAL A 162 -1.27 5.03 -4.59
N PHE A 163 0.01 4.91 -4.28
CA PHE A 163 0.53 5.08 -2.92
C PHE A 163 1.56 6.19 -2.89
N LEU A 164 1.40 7.13 -1.97
CA LEU A 164 2.41 8.13 -1.63
C LEU A 164 3.18 7.67 -0.41
N LEU A 165 4.49 7.55 -0.55
CA LEU A 165 5.40 7.17 0.53
C LEU A 165 6.24 8.39 0.92
N GLY A 166 6.47 8.54 2.21
CA GLY A 166 7.39 9.53 2.74
C GLY A 166 8.85 9.11 2.58
N THR A 167 9.75 9.99 2.94
CA THR A 167 11.21 9.74 2.90
C THR A 167 11.65 8.61 3.84
N ASP A 168 10.84 8.27 4.84
CA ASP A 168 11.02 7.11 5.70
C ASP A 168 10.64 5.77 5.01
N GLY A 169 10.14 5.84 3.78
CA GLY A 169 9.62 4.71 3.01
C GLY A 169 8.26 4.21 3.46
N GLN A 170 7.59 4.89 4.41
CA GLN A 170 6.28 4.48 4.91
C GLN A 170 5.16 5.09 4.08
N LYS A 171 4.06 4.35 3.92
CA LYS A 171 2.84 4.85 3.27
C LYS A 171 2.26 6.02 4.07
N LYS A 172 2.13 7.15 3.42
CA LYS A 172 1.49 8.36 3.95
C LYS A 172 0.06 8.51 3.44
N ARG A 173 -0.18 8.13 2.18
CA ARG A 173 -1.51 8.22 1.54
C ARG A 173 -1.73 7.09 0.55
N GLU A 174 -3.00 6.85 0.29
CA GLU A 174 -3.47 5.96 -0.76
C GLU A 174 -4.55 6.69 -1.56
N TYR A 175 -4.48 6.56 -2.88
CA TYR A 175 -5.43 7.16 -3.80
C TYR A 175 -6.12 6.08 -4.64
N ARG A 176 -7.35 6.34 -5.00
CA ARG A 176 -7.97 5.66 -6.14
C ARG A 176 -7.43 6.33 -7.41
N GLY A 177 -6.49 5.70 -8.08
CA GLY A 177 -5.70 6.30 -9.16
C GLY A 177 -6.54 6.92 -10.27
N MET A 178 -7.64 6.29 -10.65
CA MET A 178 -8.55 6.83 -11.66
C MET A 178 -9.19 8.17 -11.25
N LEU A 179 -9.38 8.40 -9.94
CA LEU A 179 -9.93 9.63 -9.37
C LEU A 179 -8.84 10.60 -8.89
N MET A 180 -7.58 10.21 -8.99
CA MET A 180 -6.44 11.01 -8.58
C MET A 180 -6.38 12.31 -9.42
N LYS A 181 -6.18 13.44 -8.72
CA LYS A 181 -5.94 14.74 -9.33
C LYS A 181 -4.44 15.05 -9.26
N PRO A 182 -3.70 15.06 -10.36
CA PRO A 182 -2.24 15.23 -10.37
C PRO A 182 -1.75 16.43 -9.56
N GLN A 183 -2.38 17.61 -9.72
CA GLN A 183 -1.99 18.83 -9.02
C GLN A 183 -2.12 18.73 -7.49
N ALA A 184 -3.16 18.02 -7.01
CA ALA A 184 -3.32 17.77 -5.57
C ALA A 184 -2.25 16.82 -5.05
N VAL A 185 -1.86 15.81 -5.84
CA VAL A 185 -0.77 14.88 -5.50
C VAL A 185 0.57 15.61 -5.47
N VAL A 186 0.84 16.47 -6.44
CA VAL A 186 2.06 17.33 -6.47
C VAL A 186 2.18 18.16 -5.20
N SER A 187 1.10 18.81 -4.75
CA SER A 187 1.11 19.56 -3.47
C SER A 187 1.48 18.65 -2.30
N GLN A 188 0.88 17.48 -2.21
CA GLN A 188 1.14 16.54 -1.11
C GLN A 188 2.56 15.93 -1.16
N ILE A 189 3.12 15.73 -2.35
CA ILE A 189 4.52 15.34 -2.52
C ILE A 189 5.44 16.44 -1.98
N ARG A 190 5.18 17.70 -2.32
CA ARG A 190 5.93 18.86 -1.80
C ARG A 190 5.86 18.97 -0.28
N ASP A 191 4.67 18.76 0.29
CA ASP A 191 4.49 18.72 1.75
C ASP A 191 5.30 17.59 2.39
N ALA A 192 5.31 16.40 1.79
CA ALA A 192 6.08 15.25 2.28
C ALA A 192 7.61 15.51 2.20
N MET A 193 8.08 16.26 1.21
CA MET A 193 9.49 16.65 1.11
C MET A 193 9.93 17.65 2.19
N THR A 194 9.02 18.48 2.71
CA THR A 194 9.33 19.49 3.74
C THR A 194 9.33 18.93 5.15
N GLN A 195 8.58 17.87 5.43
CA GLN A 195 8.49 17.26 6.76
C GLN A 195 9.83 16.70 7.28
N VAL A 196 10.82 16.49 6.43
CA VAL A 196 12.16 16.01 6.81
C VAL A 196 13.00 17.06 7.53
N GLN A 197 12.72 18.35 7.33
CA GLN A 197 13.53 19.45 7.91
C GLN A 197 13.12 19.83 9.33
N GLY A 198 11.98 19.34 9.82
CA GLY A 198 11.44 19.67 11.15
C GLY A 198 11.78 18.67 12.27
N GLY A 199 12.46 17.57 11.96
CA GLY A 199 12.75 16.49 12.92
C GLY A 199 14.17 16.44 13.48
N ALA A 200 15.02 17.41 13.16
CA ALA A 200 16.39 17.53 13.66
C ALA A 200 16.56 18.85 14.43
N SER A 201 15.94 18.92 15.59
CA SER A 201 16.17 20.00 16.58
C SER A 201 16.20 19.39 17.97
#